data_0ee391919dc6241acf466930528301f6
#
_entry.id   0ee391919dc6241acf466930528301f6
#
_cell.length_a   1.000
_cell.length_b   1.000
_cell.length_c   1.000
_cell.angle_alpha   90.00
_cell.angle_beta   90.00
_cell.angle_gamma   90.00
#
_symmetry.space_group_name_H-M   'P 1'
#
loop_
_entity.id
_entity.type
_entity.pdbx_description
1 polymer ?
#
loop_
_entity_poly.entity_id
_entity_poly.type
_entity_poly.pdbx_seq_one_letter_code
_entity_poly.pdbx_strand_id
1 'polypeptide(L)'
;MSLAEAVGDSLAQASGTIAATILVPAEPGRAGETVERLRAAQGAMVLLLIESSISPLDRAMLIAAIGPLAIERAPHGRIGALDVAPGAAPEDVAAAARFLASAGSTTGQVLTIS
;
A
#
# COMPACT_ATOMS: atom_id res chain seq x y z
N MET A 1 15.49 -7.21 -9.03
CA MET A 1 14.05 -6.92 -8.87
C MET A 1 13.84 -6.03 -7.65
N SER A 2 13.08 -4.97 -7.81
CA SER A 2 12.75 -4.11 -6.69
C SER A 2 11.70 -4.74 -5.79
N LEU A 3 11.56 -4.23 -4.57
CA LEU A 3 10.51 -4.69 -3.66
C LEU A 3 9.12 -4.44 -4.28
N ALA A 4 8.90 -3.28 -4.88
CA ALA A 4 7.62 -2.96 -5.51
C ALA A 4 7.30 -3.94 -6.64
N GLU A 5 8.27 -4.32 -7.45
CA GLU A 5 8.09 -5.30 -8.52
C GLU A 5 7.74 -6.68 -7.94
N ALA A 6 8.45 -7.11 -6.89
CA ALA A 6 8.20 -8.40 -6.26
C ALA A 6 6.78 -8.47 -5.67
N VAL A 7 6.35 -7.41 -5.00
CA VAL A 7 4.99 -7.34 -4.42
C VAL A 7 3.95 -7.29 -5.52
N GLY A 8 4.18 -6.49 -6.56
CA GLY A 8 3.28 -6.39 -7.71
C GLY A 8 3.09 -7.73 -8.42
N ASP A 9 4.19 -8.46 -8.64
CA ASP A 9 4.14 -9.78 -9.26
C ASP A 9 3.36 -10.77 -8.40
N SER A 10 3.57 -10.73 -7.08
CA SER A 10 2.84 -11.60 -6.15
C SER A 10 1.34 -11.34 -6.18
N LEU A 11 0.94 -10.08 -6.24
CA LEU A 11 -0.48 -9.71 -6.34
C LEU A 11 -1.07 -10.17 -7.68
N ALA A 12 -0.33 -10.01 -8.78
CA ALA A 12 -0.78 -10.43 -10.10
C ALA A 12 -0.99 -11.95 -10.17
N GLN A 13 -0.10 -12.72 -9.54
CA GLN A 13 -0.20 -14.18 -9.52
C GLN A 13 -1.40 -14.69 -8.71
N ALA A 14 -1.89 -13.91 -7.76
CA ALA A 14 -3.03 -14.26 -6.93
C ALA A 14 -4.36 -13.74 -7.51
N SER A 15 -4.38 -13.33 -8.76
CA SER A 15 -5.47 -12.57 -9.36
C SER A 15 -6.83 -13.25 -9.37
N GLY A 16 -6.90 -14.57 -9.25
CA GLY A 16 -8.19 -15.28 -9.27
C GLY A 16 -9.05 -15.06 -8.02
N THR A 17 -8.47 -14.61 -6.92
CA THR A 17 -9.17 -14.46 -5.63
C THR A 17 -9.04 -13.07 -5.03
N ILE A 18 -8.30 -12.18 -5.66
CA ILE A 18 -7.99 -10.84 -5.17
C ILE A 18 -8.60 -9.81 -6.10
N ALA A 19 -9.34 -8.87 -5.54
CA ALA A 19 -9.91 -7.76 -6.30
C ALA A 19 -8.81 -6.94 -6.98
N ALA A 20 -9.16 -6.21 -8.04
CA ALA A 20 -8.21 -5.36 -8.74
C ALA A 20 -7.48 -4.44 -7.75
N THR A 21 -6.20 -4.67 -7.59
CA THR A 21 -5.36 -3.97 -6.62
C THR A 21 -4.31 -3.14 -7.34
N ILE A 22 -4.22 -1.87 -6.97
CA ILE A 22 -3.20 -0.95 -7.47
C ILE A 22 -2.17 -0.75 -6.38
N LEU A 23 -0.92 -1.02 -6.69
CA LEU A 23 0.20 -0.78 -5.77
C LEU A 23 0.84 0.57 -6.11
N VAL A 24 0.94 1.45 -5.12
CA VAL A 24 1.57 2.76 -5.28
C VAL A 24 2.79 2.82 -4.37
N PRO A 25 4.00 2.75 -4.92
CA PRO A 25 5.21 2.93 -4.12
C PRO A 25 5.38 4.41 -3.73
N ALA A 26 5.72 4.66 -2.47
CA ALA A 26 6.06 6.01 -2.02
C ALA A 26 7.39 6.43 -2.64
N GLU A 27 7.48 7.69 -3.06
CA GLU A 27 8.70 8.25 -3.62
C GLU A 27 9.40 9.11 -2.57
N PRO A 28 10.73 8.91 -2.35
CA PRO A 28 11.47 9.71 -1.39
C PRO A 28 11.39 11.21 -1.70
N GLY A 29 11.09 12.02 -0.69
CA GLY A 29 10.99 13.46 -0.83
C GLY A 29 9.75 13.96 -1.55
N ARG A 30 8.79 13.07 -1.86
CA ARG A 30 7.60 13.42 -2.65
C ARG A 30 6.32 12.90 -2.00
N ALA A 31 6.18 13.11 -0.69
CA ALA A 31 5.01 12.64 0.04
C ALA A 31 3.70 13.24 -0.49
N GLY A 32 3.70 14.54 -0.81
CA GLY A 32 2.51 15.20 -1.34
C GLY A 32 2.08 14.63 -2.69
N GLU A 33 3.04 14.39 -3.58
CA GLU A 33 2.76 13.78 -4.89
C GLU A 33 2.27 12.35 -4.73
N THR A 34 2.83 11.60 -3.78
CA THR A 34 2.38 10.25 -3.49
C THR A 34 0.93 10.25 -3.04
N VAL A 35 0.53 11.17 -2.16
CA VAL A 35 -0.86 11.31 -1.72
C VAL A 35 -1.79 11.59 -2.91
N GLU A 36 -1.37 12.46 -3.82
CA GLU A 36 -2.18 12.75 -5.01
C GLU A 36 -2.31 11.52 -5.91
N ARG A 37 -1.26 10.73 -6.06
CA ARG A 37 -1.32 9.48 -6.82
C ARG A 37 -2.26 8.47 -6.15
N LEU A 38 -2.25 8.39 -4.83
CA LEU A 38 -3.19 7.52 -4.10
C LEU A 38 -4.63 7.95 -4.33
N ARG A 39 -4.87 9.26 -4.30
CA ARG A 39 -6.22 9.80 -4.52
C ARG A 39 -6.70 9.55 -5.94
N ALA A 40 -5.81 9.64 -6.92
CA ALA A 40 -6.14 9.47 -8.33
C ALA A 40 -6.23 8.00 -8.75
N ALA A 41 -5.65 7.07 -8.00
CA ALA A 41 -5.62 5.66 -8.38
C ALA A 41 -7.02 5.08 -8.42
N GLN A 42 -7.31 4.33 -9.47
CA GLN A 42 -8.62 3.72 -9.68
C GLN A 42 -8.50 2.21 -9.60
N GLY A 43 -8.97 1.65 -8.52
CA GLY A 43 -8.98 0.22 -8.28
C GLY A 43 -9.84 -0.08 -7.07
N ALA A 44 -10.29 -1.32 -6.95
CA ALA A 44 -11.09 -1.74 -5.79
C ALA A 44 -10.27 -1.65 -4.50
N MET A 45 -8.97 -1.85 -4.60
CA MET A 45 -8.04 -1.73 -3.49
C MET A 45 -6.79 -1.00 -3.95
N VAL A 46 -6.38 0.00 -3.18
CA VAL A 46 -5.12 0.73 -3.41
C VAL A 46 -4.21 0.46 -2.23
N LEU A 47 -2.99 0.01 -2.50
CA LEU A 47 -1.98 -0.27 -1.48
C LEU A 47 -0.81 0.68 -1.63
N LEU A 48 -0.55 1.45 -0.58
CA LEU A 48 0.65 2.27 -0.48
C LEU A 48 1.80 1.42 0.05
N LEU A 49 2.92 1.43 -0.65
CA LEU A 49 4.14 0.76 -0.20
C LEU A 49 5.14 1.79 0.31
N ILE A 50 5.43 1.76 1.59
CA ILE A 50 6.41 2.66 2.21
C ILE A 50 7.66 1.85 2.53
N GLU A 51 8.67 1.96 1.67
CA GLU A 51 9.93 1.24 1.87
C GLU A 51 10.75 1.89 2.98
N SER A 52 11.72 1.14 3.49
CA SER A 52 12.55 1.59 4.61
C SER A 52 13.39 2.84 4.30
N SER A 53 13.64 3.11 3.02
CA SER A 53 14.39 4.29 2.58
C SER A 53 13.60 5.61 2.72
N ILE A 54 12.29 5.54 2.90
CA ILE A 54 11.46 6.74 3.08
C ILE A 54 11.79 7.38 4.43
N SER A 55 11.99 8.70 4.43
CA SER A 55 12.35 9.43 5.65
C SER A 55 11.27 9.33 6.73
N PRO A 56 11.63 9.47 8.02
CA PRO A 56 10.62 9.44 9.09
C PRO A 56 9.53 10.48 8.92
N LEU A 57 9.86 11.68 8.44
CA LEU A 57 8.86 12.73 8.22
C LEU A 57 7.89 12.35 7.12
N ASP A 58 8.39 11.95 5.96
CA ASP A 58 7.53 11.53 4.86
C ASP A 58 6.67 10.33 5.25
N ARG A 59 7.26 9.37 5.96
CA ARG A 59 6.55 8.20 6.47
C ARG A 59 5.37 8.60 7.35
N ALA A 60 5.61 9.51 8.30
CA ALA A 60 4.55 9.98 9.20
C ALA A 60 3.43 10.69 8.42
N MET A 61 3.78 11.50 7.44
CA MET A 61 2.80 12.21 6.61
C MET A 61 1.95 11.23 5.81
N LEU A 62 2.57 10.22 5.21
CA LEU A 62 1.88 9.22 4.41
C LEU A 62 0.95 8.35 5.26
N ILE A 63 1.42 7.90 6.41
CA ILE A 63 0.60 7.11 7.33
C ILE A 63 -0.61 7.92 7.80
N ALA A 64 -0.41 9.20 8.12
CA ALA A 64 -1.49 10.08 8.56
C ALA A 64 -2.55 10.31 7.45
N ALA A 65 -2.17 10.20 6.20
CA ALA A 65 -3.09 10.39 5.08
C ALA A 65 -4.03 9.20 4.83
N ILE A 66 -3.69 8.01 5.32
CA ILE A 66 -4.44 6.78 4.99
C ILE A 66 -5.87 6.83 5.52
N GLY A 67 -6.08 7.27 6.77
CA GLY A 67 -7.43 7.37 7.34
C GLY A 67 -8.36 8.28 6.54
N PRO A 68 -8.00 9.54 6.32
CA PRO A 68 -8.80 10.44 5.48
C PRO A 68 -9.05 9.92 4.07
N LEU A 69 -8.04 9.32 3.43
CA LEU A 69 -8.20 8.74 2.09
C LEU A 69 -9.17 7.56 2.09
N ALA A 70 -9.14 6.75 3.15
CA ALA A 70 -10.09 5.64 3.28
C ALA A 70 -11.53 6.15 3.34
N ILE A 71 -11.75 7.24 4.06
CA ILE A 71 -13.07 7.88 4.15
C ILE A 71 -13.50 8.41 2.78
N GLU A 72 -12.60 9.06 2.05
CA GLU A 72 -12.90 9.58 0.72
C GLU A 72 -13.28 8.47 -0.27
N ARG A 73 -12.68 7.31 -0.17
CA ARG A 73 -12.91 6.21 -1.10
C ARG A 73 -14.14 5.36 -0.74
N ALA A 74 -14.57 5.40 0.50
CA ALA A 74 -15.72 4.61 0.94
C ALA A 74 -17.01 5.10 0.29
N PRO A 75 -17.98 4.23 0.01
CA PRO A 75 -17.95 2.78 0.21
C PRO A 75 -17.42 1.99 -1.00
N HIS A 76 -17.02 2.65 -2.07
CA HIS A 76 -16.76 2.00 -3.36
C HIS A 76 -15.33 1.49 -3.51
N GLY A 77 -14.40 1.93 -2.68
CA GLY A 77 -13.02 1.50 -2.75
C GLY A 77 -12.40 1.38 -1.38
N ARG A 78 -11.26 0.66 -1.33
CA ARG A 78 -10.49 0.43 -0.12
C ARG A 78 -9.06 0.93 -0.32
N ILE A 79 -8.40 1.29 0.77
CA ILE A 79 -7.00 1.71 0.75
C ILE A 79 -6.31 1.18 2.00
N GLY A 80 -5.07 0.79 1.85
CA GLY A 80 -4.22 0.37 2.96
C GLY A 80 -2.78 0.72 2.70
N ALA A 81 -1.94 0.53 3.69
CA ALA A 81 -0.52 0.81 3.56
C ALA A 81 0.33 -0.30 4.18
N LEU A 82 1.48 -0.52 3.56
CA LEU A 82 2.52 -1.42 4.04
C LEU A 82 3.70 -0.57 4.49
N ASP A 83 3.96 -0.56 5.79
CA ASP A 83 5.07 0.19 6.40
C ASP A 83 6.22 -0.79 6.64
N VAL A 84 7.21 -0.76 5.76
CA VAL A 84 8.28 -1.76 5.71
C VAL A 84 9.49 -1.29 6.50
N ALA A 85 9.85 -2.06 7.53
CA ALA A 85 11.04 -1.81 8.33
C ALA A 85 12.31 -2.29 7.60
N PRO A 86 13.49 -1.74 7.95
CA PRO A 86 14.74 -2.25 7.40
C PRO A 86 14.92 -3.74 7.69
N GLY A 87 15.33 -4.50 6.69
CA GLY A 87 15.58 -5.93 6.84
C GLY A 87 14.35 -6.83 6.71
N ALA A 88 13.17 -6.27 6.49
CA ALA A 88 11.98 -7.09 6.27
C ALA A 88 12.14 -7.94 5.00
N ALA A 89 11.76 -9.21 5.08
CA ALA A 89 11.87 -10.12 3.95
C ALA A 89 10.82 -9.76 2.88
N PRO A 90 11.20 -9.75 1.60
CA PRO A 90 10.24 -9.44 0.53
C PRO A 90 9.01 -10.34 0.52
N GLU A 91 9.17 -11.62 0.84
CA GLU A 91 8.03 -12.54 0.90
C GLU A 91 7.05 -12.21 2.03
N ASP A 92 7.53 -11.62 3.12
CA ASP A 92 6.64 -11.18 4.21
C ASP A 92 5.85 -9.95 3.79
N VAL A 93 6.49 -9.04 3.06
CA VAL A 93 5.82 -7.85 2.51
C VAL A 93 4.76 -8.28 1.50
N ALA A 94 5.10 -9.21 0.62
CA ALA A 94 4.15 -9.74 -0.36
C ALA A 94 2.96 -10.44 0.29
N ALA A 95 3.21 -11.21 1.35
CA ALA A 95 2.12 -11.88 2.10
C ALA A 95 1.18 -10.86 2.74
N ALA A 96 1.74 -9.80 3.33
CA ALA A 96 0.92 -8.73 3.92
C ALA A 96 0.08 -8.02 2.85
N ALA A 97 0.66 -7.78 1.67
CA ALA A 97 -0.07 -7.17 0.56
C ALA A 97 -1.25 -8.05 0.12
N ARG A 98 -1.04 -9.36 -0.03
CA ARG A 98 -2.12 -10.29 -0.39
C ARG A 98 -3.19 -10.33 0.69
N PHE A 99 -2.78 -10.30 1.97
CA PHE A 99 -3.73 -10.27 3.07
C PHE A 99 -4.65 -9.04 2.98
N LEU A 100 -4.08 -7.85 2.83
CA LEU A 100 -4.89 -6.62 2.72
C LEU A 100 -5.77 -6.62 1.47
N ALA A 101 -5.24 -7.10 0.36
CA ALA A 101 -5.99 -7.13 -0.90
C ALA A 101 -7.18 -8.10 -0.83
N SER A 102 -7.06 -9.20 -0.09
CA SER A 102 -8.11 -10.21 0.01
C SER A 102 -9.10 -9.96 1.16
N ALA A 103 -8.79 -9.07 2.10
CA ALA A 103 -9.65 -8.79 3.25
C ALA A 103 -10.76 -7.81 2.85
N GLY A 104 -11.82 -8.32 2.28
CA GLY A 104 -12.85 -7.55 1.55
C GLY A 104 -13.51 -6.40 2.28
N SER A 105 -13.51 -6.40 3.61
CA SER A 105 -14.12 -5.32 4.40
C SER A 105 -13.09 -4.42 5.08
N THR A 106 -11.79 -4.68 4.88
CA THR A 106 -10.73 -3.95 5.56
C THR A 106 -10.29 -2.74 4.73
N THR A 107 -10.34 -1.57 5.34
CA THR A 107 -9.83 -0.33 4.73
C THR A 107 -9.23 0.56 5.82
N GLY A 108 -8.32 1.44 5.44
CA GLY A 108 -7.68 2.35 6.38
C GLY A 108 -6.61 1.69 7.25
N GLN A 109 -6.18 0.48 6.92
CA GLN A 109 -5.20 -0.26 7.71
C GLN A 109 -3.77 0.07 7.29
N VAL A 110 -2.89 0.16 8.28
CA VAL A 110 -1.44 0.28 8.07
C VAL A 110 -0.80 -0.94 8.74
N LEU A 111 -0.17 -1.79 7.94
CA LEU A 111 0.54 -2.95 8.48
C LEU A 111 2.04 -2.66 8.49
N THR A 112 2.65 -2.81 9.67
CA THR A 112 4.11 -2.69 9.80
C THR A 112 4.72 -4.07 9.66
N ILE A 113 5.67 -4.20 8.74
CA ILE A 113 6.38 -5.45 8.46
C ILE A 113 7.84 -5.28 8.91
N SER A 114 8.26 -6.09 9.84
CA SER A 114 9.61 -6.03 10.38
C SER A 114 10.41 -7.29 10.10
#